data_29edfa265360b05d5158ffb62ad7af54
#
_entry.id   29edfa265360b05d5158ffb62ad7af54
#
_cell.length_a   1.000
_cell.length_b   1.000
_cell.length_c   1.000
_cell.angle_alpha   90.00
_cell.angle_beta   90.00
_cell.angle_gamma   90.00
#
_symmetry.space_group_name_H-M   'P 1'
#
loop_
_entity.id
_entity.type
_entity.pdbx_description
1 polymer ?
#
loop_
_entity_poly.entity_id
_entity_poly.type
_entity_poly.pdbx_seq_one_letter_code
_entity_poly.pdbx_strand_id
1 'polypeptide(L)'
;MEGAGLRVVFNDIAAECRSIDNFPGITDDPGAYYADFYRYHFPCTTLLHTAEARVPRLAAAAKESGARGMVFIGEKFCEYEYFEIVHLEKKLKEMNVATLRLEFSPYDSGPYQNLKTRIEAFAEMLG
;
A
#
# COMPACT_ATOMS: atom_id res chain seq x y z
N MET A 1 -1.05 -13.43 -6.15
CA MET A 1 -0.31 -12.70 -7.19
C MET A 1 0.74 -13.55 -7.88
N GLU A 2 1.48 -14.39 -7.19
CA GLU A 2 2.48 -15.27 -7.81
C GLU A 2 1.90 -16.20 -8.91
N GLY A 3 0.67 -16.71 -8.72
CA GLY A 3 -0.03 -17.50 -9.74
C GLY A 3 -0.39 -16.77 -11.02
N ALA A 4 -0.31 -15.42 -11.02
CA ALA A 4 -0.51 -14.56 -12.19
C ALA A 4 0.83 -14.04 -12.78
N GLY A 5 1.97 -14.60 -12.36
CA GLY A 5 3.29 -14.18 -12.84
C GLY A 5 3.80 -12.85 -12.27
N LEU A 6 3.13 -12.28 -11.26
CA LEU A 6 3.55 -11.06 -10.59
C LEU A 6 4.39 -11.37 -9.35
N ARG A 7 5.53 -10.67 -9.21
CA ARG A 7 6.34 -10.68 -8.01
C ARG A 7 6.05 -9.44 -7.17
N VAL A 8 5.66 -9.63 -5.92
CA VAL A 8 5.53 -8.52 -4.96
C VAL A 8 6.93 -8.14 -4.47
N VAL A 9 7.33 -6.89 -4.73
CA VAL A 9 8.65 -6.34 -4.37
C VAL A 9 8.59 -5.40 -3.16
N PHE A 10 7.40 -4.90 -2.84
CA PHE A 10 7.10 -4.08 -1.68
C PHE A 10 5.61 -4.21 -1.34
N ASN A 11 5.25 -4.07 -0.08
CA ASN A 11 3.86 -3.93 0.33
C ASN A 11 3.70 -2.88 1.45
N ASP A 12 2.53 -2.25 1.50
CA ASP A 12 2.11 -1.32 2.55
C ASP A 12 0.91 -1.91 3.30
N ILE A 13 1.02 -3.17 3.69
CA ILE A 13 -0.03 -3.86 4.45
C ILE A 13 0.16 -3.56 5.93
N ALA A 14 -0.91 -3.12 6.61
CA ALA A 14 -0.87 -2.69 8.00
C ALA A 14 -0.36 -3.78 8.96
N ALA A 15 -0.71 -5.04 8.70
CA ALA A 15 -0.28 -6.19 9.50
C ALA A 15 1.10 -6.76 9.10
N GLU A 16 1.75 -6.18 8.12
CA GLU A 16 3.05 -6.63 7.58
C GLU A 16 4.07 -5.50 7.59
N CYS A 17 4.56 -5.10 6.40
CA CYS A 17 5.68 -4.17 6.29
C CYS A 17 5.42 -2.82 6.97
N ARG A 18 4.18 -2.30 6.95
CA ARG A 18 3.86 -1.03 7.61
C ARG A 18 4.04 -1.09 9.12
N SER A 19 3.75 -2.23 9.77
CA SER A 19 3.86 -2.36 11.23
C SER A 19 5.27 -2.60 11.72
N ILE A 20 6.21 -2.93 10.83
CA ILE A 20 7.59 -3.29 11.18
C ILE A 20 8.65 -2.45 10.44
N ASP A 21 8.26 -1.32 9.87
CA ASP A 21 9.17 -0.47 9.10
C ASP A 21 10.10 0.39 9.96
N ASN A 22 9.77 0.56 11.23
CA ASN A 22 10.55 1.36 12.17
C ASN A 22 10.77 0.63 13.49
N PHE A 23 12.03 0.43 13.84
CA PHE A 23 12.44 -0.09 15.15
C PHE A 23 13.26 0.97 15.87
N PRO A 24 12.69 1.68 16.87
CA PRO A 24 13.43 2.64 17.67
C PRO A 24 14.61 1.99 18.38
N GLY A 25 15.60 2.79 18.75
CA GLY A 25 16.69 2.34 19.59
C GLY A 25 16.18 1.79 20.95
N ILE A 26 16.86 0.78 21.47
CA ILE A 26 16.53 0.21 22.77
C ILE A 26 16.67 1.28 23.84
N THR A 27 15.64 1.46 24.66
CA THR A 27 15.60 2.40 25.79
C THR A 27 14.95 1.71 26.99
N ASP A 28 15.33 2.13 28.20
CA ASP A 28 14.72 1.65 29.44
C ASP A 28 13.35 2.29 29.71
N ASP A 29 12.97 3.29 28.93
CA ASP A 29 11.64 3.94 28.99
C ASP A 29 10.73 3.41 27.88
N PRO A 30 9.75 2.55 28.20
CA PRO A 30 8.79 2.05 27.21
C PRO A 30 7.95 3.16 26.58
N GLY A 31 7.66 4.24 27.33
CA GLY A 31 6.90 5.38 26.80
C GLY A 31 7.66 6.10 25.69
N ALA A 32 8.96 6.34 25.90
CA ALA A 32 9.83 6.93 24.90
C ALA A 32 9.97 6.01 23.67
N TYR A 33 10.13 4.70 23.88
CA TYR A 33 10.21 3.72 22.79
C TYR A 33 8.98 3.77 21.88
N TYR A 34 7.78 3.68 22.46
CA TYR A 34 6.55 3.70 21.67
C TYR A 34 6.25 5.06 21.06
N ALA A 35 6.62 6.16 21.73
CA ALA A 35 6.50 7.51 21.15
C ALA A 35 7.34 7.64 19.88
N ASP A 36 8.57 7.14 19.88
CA ASP A 36 9.44 7.16 18.71
C ASP A 36 8.99 6.15 17.64
N PHE A 37 8.53 4.97 18.05
CA PHE A 37 7.96 3.99 17.13
C PHE A 37 6.83 4.61 16.29
N TYR A 38 5.86 5.26 16.91
CA TYR A 38 4.73 5.87 16.19
C TYR A 38 5.11 7.17 15.47
N ARG A 39 6.07 7.94 15.97
CA ARG A 39 6.53 9.18 15.33
C ARG A 39 7.22 8.94 14.00
N TYR A 40 8.02 7.89 13.90
CA TYR A 40 8.84 7.58 12.73
C TYR A 40 8.30 6.42 11.89
N HIS A 41 7.18 5.87 12.30
CA HIS A 41 6.47 4.84 11.58
C HIS A 41 6.11 5.29 10.16
N PHE A 42 6.00 4.33 9.23
CA PHE A 42 5.53 4.62 7.87
C PHE A 42 4.15 5.30 7.95
N PRO A 43 3.93 6.44 7.27
CA PRO A 43 2.70 7.19 7.41
C PRO A 43 1.48 6.32 7.14
N CYS A 44 0.58 6.24 8.11
CA CYS A 44 -0.65 5.45 8.04
C CYS A 44 -1.87 6.37 8.15
N THR A 45 -2.86 6.16 7.33
CA THR A 45 -4.10 6.96 7.34
C THR A 45 -4.84 6.89 8.68
N THR A 46 -4.76 5.75 9.37
CA THR A 46 -5.38 5.57 10.69
C THR A 46 -4.62 6.24 11.84
N LEU A 47 -3.38 6.68 11.63
CA LEU A 47 -2.54 7.36 12.59
C LEU A 47 -2.41 8.88 12.31
N LEU A 48 -3.46 9.49 11.77
CA LEU A 48 -3.55 10.93 11.50
C LEU A 48 -2.51 11.48 10.51
N HIS A 49 -1.87 10.63 9.73
CA HIS A 49 -1.01 11.08 8.64
C HIS A 49 -1.84 11.52 7.44
N THR A 50 -1.44 12.65 6.84
CA THR A 50 -2.09 13.19 5.65
C THR A 50 -1.60 12.51 4.37
N ALA A 51 -2.39 12.58 3.31
CA ALA A 51 -1.99 12.14 1.97
C ALA A 51 -0.70 12.84 1.50
N GLU A 52 -0.48 14.08 1.92
CA GLU A 52 0.74 14.85 1.63
C GLU A 52 2.01 14.18 2.21
N ALA A 53 1.90 13.51 3.35
CA ALA A 53 3.01 12.76 3.94
C ALA A 53 3.15 11.36 3.31
N ARG A 54 2.03 10.67 3.05
CA ARG A 54 2.03 9.29 2.54
C ARG A 54 2.37 9.18 1.06
N VAL A 55 1.78 10.02 0.21
CA VAL A 55 1.95 9.92 -1.25
C VAL A 55 3.43 9.99 -1.68
N PRO A 56 4.25 10.93 -1.18
CA PRO A 56 5.67 10.94 -1.50
C PRO A 56 6.42 9.68 -1.03
N ARG A 57 6.08 9.15 0.15
CA ARG A 57 6.72 7.94 0.70
C ARG A 57 6.39 6.71 -0.13
N LEU A 58 5.12 6.51 -0.51
CA LEU A 58 4.71 5.40 -1.37
C LEU A 58 5.30 5.51 -2.78
N ALA A 59 5.37 6.72 -3.34
CA ALA A 59 6.01 6.95 -4.62
C ALA A 59 7.53 6.66 -4.58
N ALA A 60 8.19 7.04 -3.49
CA ALA A 60 9.61 6.70 -3.26
C ALA A 60 9.81 5.19 -3.14
N ALA A 61 8.98 4.50 -2.35
CA ALA A 61 9.04 3.05 -2.20
C ALA A 61 8.83 2.31 -3.54
N ALA A 62 7.89 2.76 -4.38
CA ALA A 62 7.70 2.23 -5.72
C ALA A 62 8.94 2.38 -6.60
N LYS A 63 9.59 3.54 -6.54
CA LYS A 63 10.82 3.82 -7.28
C LYS A 63 12.00 2.98 -6.79
N GLU A 64 12.21 2.93 -5.49
CA GLU A 64 13.32 2.22 -4.85
C GLU A 64 13.23 0.70 -5.03
N SER A 65 12.00 0.16 -4.99
CA SER A 65 11.76 -1.27 -5.24
C SER A 65 11.79 -1.65 -6.72
N GLY A 66 11.85 -0.70 -7.64
CA GLY A 66 11.77 -0.93 -9.07
C GLY A 66 10.40 -1.46 -9.52
N ALA A 67 9.34 -1.12 -8.79
CA ALA A 67 7.99 -1.55 -9.12
C ALA A 67 7.53 -0.95 -10.45
N ARG A 68 7.02 -1.80 -11.36
CA ARG A 68 6.39 -1.37 -12.61
C ARG A 68 4.89 -1.12 -12.48
N GLY A 69 4.29 -1.65 -11.42
CA GLY A 69 2.88 -1.49 -11.13
C GLY A 69 2.61 -1.47 -9.64
N MET A 70 1.50 -0.84 -9.24
CA MET A 70 1.00 -0.80 -7.88
C MET A 70 -0.45 -1.28 -7.84
N VAL A 71 -0.73 -2.21 -6.94
CA VAL A 71 -2.09 -2.73 -6.72
C VAL A 71 -2.61 -2.14 -5.41
N PHE A 72 -3.70 -1.40 -5.50
CA PHE A 72 -4.45 -0.92 -4.34
C PHE A 72 -5.52 -1.95 -3.99
N ILE A 73 -5.57 -2.34 -2.74
CA ILE A 73 -6.59 -3.25 -2.22
C ILE A 73 -7.33 -2.48 -1.14
N GLY A 74 -8.53 -2.01 -1.44
CA GLY A 74 -9.37 -1.23 -0.56
C GLY A 74 -10.59 -1.99 -0.08
N GLU A 75 -11.03 -1.71 1.14
CA GLU A 75 -12.33 -2.17 1.62
C GLU A 75 -13.43 -1.29 1.02
N LYS A 76 -14.52 -1.91 0.56
CA LYS A 76 -15.69 -1.19 0.06
C LYS A 76 -16.18 -0.20 1.12
N PHE A 77 -16.47 1.02 0.69
CA PHE A 77 -16.94 2.13 1.52
C PHE A 77 -15.89 2.76 2.46
N CYS A 78 -14.61 2.43 2.33
CA CYS A 78 -13.53 3.09 3.05
C CYS A 78 -13.16 4.42 2.36
N GLU A 79 -13.84 5.51 2.68
CA GLU A 79 -13.63 6.81 2.03
C GLU A 79 -12.19 7.35 2.18
N TYR A 80 -11.55 7.11 3.32
CA TYR A 80 -10.19 7.58 3.58
C TYR A 80 -9.18 7.03 2.57
N GLU A 81 -9.27 5.75 2.24
CA GLU A 81 -8.38 5.13 1.26
C GLU A 81 -8.65 5.67 -0.15
N TYR A 82 -9.91 5.90 -0.50
CA TYR A 82 -10.27 6.38 -1.83
C TYR A 82 -9.77 7.78 -2.13
N PHE A 83 -9.81 8.70 -1.18
CA PHE A 83 -9.28 10.06 -1.38
C PHE A 83 -7.77 10.05 -1.60
N GLU A 84 -7.04 9.24 -0.85
CA GLU A 84 -5.59 9.13 -1.01
C GLU A 84 -5.17 8.51 -2.35
N ILE A 85 -5.86 7.44 -2.76
CA ILE A 85 -5.57 6.71 -4.00
C ILE A 85 -5.56 7.65 -5.21
N VAL A 86 -6.48 8.61 -5.30
CA VAL A 86 -6.55 9.55 -6.42
C VAL A 86 -5.27 10.38 -6.56
N HIS A 87 -4.74 10.87 -5.45
CA HIS A 87 -3.49 11.64 -5.43
C HIS A 87 -2.28 10.78 -5.77
N LEU A 88 -2.25 9.58 -5.23
CA LEU A 88 -1.16 8.64 -5.44
C LEU A 88 -1.12 8.13 -6.89
N GLU A 89 -2.27 7.80 -7.50
CA GLU A 89 -2.34 7.42 -8.91
C GLU A 89 -1.80 8.49 -9.85
N LYS A 90 -2.14 9.75 -9.59
CA LYS A 90 -1.60 10.86 -10.38
C LYS A 90 -0.07 10.88 -10.32
N LYS A 91 0.49 10.72 -9.11
CA LYS A 91 1.93 10.71 -8.90
C LYS A 91 2.61 9.51 -9.56
N LEU A 92 2.04 8.32 -9.42
CA LEU A 92 2.54 7.09 -10.04
C LEU A 92 2.49 7.15 -11.56
N LYS A 93 1.45 7.75 -12.13
CA LYS A 93 1.34 7.98 -13.58
C LYS A 93 2.47 8.85 -14.11
N GLU A 94 2.84 9.92 -13.39
CA GLU A 94 4.00 10.76 -13.73
C GLU A 94 5.32 9.97 -13.75
N MET A 95 5.39 8.87 -12.99
CA MET A 95 6.54 7.99 -12.88
C MET A 95 6.48 6.78 -13.83
N ASN A 96 5.45 6.68 -14.68
CA ASN A 96 5.17 5.52 -15.54
C ASN A 96 4.96 4.22 -14.76
N VAL A 97 4.43 4.28 -13.54
CA VAL A 97 4.02 3.13 -12.75
C VAL A 97 2.53 2.89 -12.98
N ALA A 98 2.19 1.71 -13.50
CA ALA A 98 0.81 1.33 -13.75
C ALA A 98 0.06 1.08 -12.43
N THR A 99 -1.26 1.30 -12.42
CA THR A 99 -2.07 1.13 -11.21
C THR A 99 -3.26 0.21 -11.46
N LEU A 100 -3.59 -0.62 -10.47
CA LEU A 100 -4.79 -1.44 -10.41
C LEU A 100 -5.50 -1.21 -9.08
N ARG A 101 -6.79 -0.87 -9.11
CA ARG A 101 -7.63 -0.82 -7.90
C ARG A 101 -8.44 -2.11 -7.80
N LEU A 102 -8.40 -2.72 -6.63
CA LEU A 102 -9.23 -3.85 -6.26
C LEU A 102 -10.03 -3.48 -5.02
N GLU A 103 -11.29 -3.84 -5.01
CA GLU A 103 -12.19 -3.62 -3.89
C GLU A 103 -12.71 -4.96 -3.38
N PHE A 104 -12.75 -5.11 -2.09
CA PHE A 104 -13.32 -6.28 -1.44
C PHE A 104 -14.23 -5.86 -0.27
N SER A 105 -15.06 -6.79 0.16
CA SER A 105 -15.77 -6.68 1.43
C SER A 105 -15.57 -7.99 2.20
N PRO A 106 -15.36 -7.92 3.52
CA PRO A 106 -15.33 -9.13 4.37
C PRO A 106 -16.63 -9.95 4.30
N TYR A 107 -17.70 -9.32 3.83
CA TYR A 107 -19.03 -9.95 3.68
C TYR A 107 -19.27 -10.53 2.27
N ASP A 108 -18.33 -10.37 1.34
CA ASP A 108 -18.43 -10.94 0.01
C ASP A 108 -18.27 -12.46 0.09
N SER A 109 -19.37 -13.21 -0.10
CA SER A 109 -19.40 -14.68 0.00
C SER A 109 -19.16 -15.39 -1.34
N GLY A 110 -18.71 -14.70 -2.37
CA GLY A 110 -18.50 -15.24 -3.71
C GLY A 110 -17.06 -15.63 -4.01
N PRO A 111 -16.84 -16.42 -5.06
CA PRO A 111 -15.49 -16.65 -5.55
C PRO A 111 -14.87 -15.33 -6.03
N TYR A 112 -13.65 -15.04 -5.61
CA TYR A 112 -12.91 -13.85 -6.05
C TYR A 112 -12.40 -13.94 -7.50
N GLN A 113 -13.15 -14.64 -8.36
CA GLN A 113 -12.76 -14.87 -9.74
C GLN A 113 -12.61 -13.58 -10.56
N ASN A 114 -13.48 -12.60 -10.31
CA ASN A 114 -13.38 -11.28 -10.93
C ASN A 114 -12.10 -10.53 -10.52
N LEU A 115 -11.65 -10.68 -9.28
CA LEU A 115 -10.37 -10.09 -8.84
C LEU A 115 -9.20 -10.79 -9.50
N LYS A 116 -9.25 -12.11 -9.61
CA LYS A 116 -8.24 -12.90 -10.29
C LYS A 116 -8.07 -12.47 -11.74
N THR A 117 -9.15 -12.40 -12.51
CA THR A 117 -9.12 -11.95 -13.91
C THR A 117 -8.53 -10.55 -14.07
N ARG A 118 -8.86 -9.62 -13.16
CA ARG A 118 -8.28 -8.26 -13.17
C ARG A 118 -6.79 -8.26 -12.88
N ILE A 119 -6.33 -9.11 -11.97
CA ILE A 119 -4.89 -9.26 -11.64
C ILE A 119 -4.14 -9.87 -12.83
N GLU A 120 -4.72 -10.87 -13.49
CA GLU A 120 -4.13 -11.51 -14.68
C GLU A 120 -4.00 -10.51 -15.83
N ALA A 121 -5.05 -9.73 -16.13
CA ALA A 121 -5.00 -8.69 -17.14
C ALA A 121 -3.98 -7.58 -16.80
N PHE A 122 -3.84 -7.23 -15.53
CA PHE A 122 -2.83 -6.29 -15.08
C PHE A 122 -1.41 -6.84 -15.25
N ALA A 123 -1.21 -8.12 -14.98
CA ALA A 123 0.07 -8.79 -15.21
C ALA A 123 0.46 -8.78 -16.69
N GLU A 124 -0.47 -9.10 -17.58
CA GLU A 124 -0.27 -9.03 -19.04
C GLU A 124 0.09 -7.63 -19.52
N MET A 125 -0.53 -6.59 -18.95
CA MET A 125 -0.23 -5.19 -19.28
C MET A 125 1.19 -4.79 -18.84
N LEU A 126 1.71 -5.38 -17.78
CA LEU A 126 3.07 -5.10 -17.30
C LEU A 126 4.15 -5.85 -18.10
N GLY A 127 3.81 -6.88 -18.85
CA GLY A 127 4.70 -7.61 -19.76
C GLY A 127 5.66 -8.54 -19.04
#